data_0872101369526d6c71371b92677bdf0d
#
_entry.id   0872101369526d6c71371b92677bdf0d
#
_cell.length_a   1.000
_cell.length_b   1.000
_cell.length_c   1.000
_cell.angle_alpha   90.00
_cell.angle_beta   90.00
_cell.angle_gamma   90.00
#
_symmetry.space_group_name_H-M   'P 1'
#
loop_
_entity.id
_entity.type
_entity.pdbx_description
1 polymer ?
#
loop_
_entity_poly.entity_id
_entity_poly.type
_entity_poly.pdbx_seq_one_letter_code
_entity_poly.pdbx_strand_id
1 'polypeptide(L)'
;MIRVTVWNEYLHERNEERVATVYPKGIHGAIADFLSKDPELEVRTATLDMPEHGLTQEVLDNTDVLTWWGHMGHRLVSDEIVQRVYDRVMAGMGLVCLHSAHHSKIFKKLMGTSCNLRWRDIQENERVWTIDPTHPVAAGLPPYFDLPQEEMYGERFDIPTPDELVFIGWFRGGEVFRSGCAYHRGFGKIFYFQPGHEMYGQFYDPNVQKVITNAVHWAKSTFTCPPYLNGAAVPPPDAFVEQKDIVSHKDYGKMEYLNVK
;
A
#
# COMPACT_ATOMS: atom_id res chain seq x y z
N MET A 1 2.55 12.78 -15.53
CA MET A 1 3.37 11.63 -15.05
C MET A 1 3.05 11.35 -13.59
N ILE A 2 3.07 10.09 -13.18
CA ILE A 2 2.94 9.64 -11.79
C ILE A 2 4.34 9.47 -11.23
N ARG A 3 4.66 10.18 -10.15
CA ARG A 3 5.98 10.10 -9.50
C ARG A 3 5.96 8.91 -8.53
N VAL A 4 6.76 7.90 -8.84
CA VAL A 4 6.83 6.64 -8.09
C VAL A 4 8.16 6.55 -7.35
N THR A 5 8.10 6.30 -6.04
CA THR A 5 9.28 5.92 -5.27
C THR A 5 9.21 4.42 -4.97
N VAL A 6 10.18 3.66 -5.45
CA VAL A 6 10.31 2.22 -5.18
C VAL A 6 11.25 2.02 -4.00
N TRP A 7 10.69 1.68 -2.85
CA TRP A 7 11.45 1.46 -1.63
C TRP A 7 11.67 -0.03 -1.35
N ASN A 8 12.91 -0.36 -0.97
CA ASN A 8 13.32 -1.70 -0.57
C ASN A 8 14.27 -1.63 0.63
N GLU A 9 14.16 -2.55 1.58
CA GLU A 9 15.13 -2.65 2.68
C GLU A 9 16.54 -3.03 2.21
N TYR A 10 16.67 -3.72 1.07
CA TYR A 10 17.92 -4.08 0.40
C TYR A 10 18.92 -4.81 1.32
N LEU A 11 18.43 -5.69 2.20
CA LEU A 11 19.26 -6.46 3.12
C LEU A 11 19.58 -7.85 2.59
N HIS A 12 18.60 -8.57 2.05
CA HIS A 12 18.81 -9.91 1.51
C HIS A 12 19.79 -9.90 0.35
N GLU A 13 19.62 -9.03 -0.61
CA GLU A 13 20.46 -8.96 -1.80
C GLU A 13 21.92 -8.61 -1.48
N ARG A 14 22.16 -7.95 -0.34
CA ARG A 14 23.52 -7.59 0.12
C ARG A 14 24.17 -8.68 0.95
N ASN A 15 23.39 -9.55 1.57
CA ASN A 15 23.88 -10.53 2.54
C ASN A 15 23.79 -11.96 2.03
N GLU A 16 23.02 -12.24 0.97
CA GLU A 16 22.74 -13.58 0.46
C GLU A 16 23.02 -13.65 -1.05
N GLU A 17 24.09 -14.35 -1.43
CA GLU A 17 24.52 -14.49 -2.83
C GLU A 17 23.40 -15.05 -3.74
N ARG A 18 22.58 -15.95 -3.23
CA ARG A 18 21.45 -16.48 -3.97
C ARG A 18 20.45 -15.40 -4.36
N VAL A 19 20.11 -14.55 -3.42
CA VAL A 19 19.18 -13.42 -3.67
C VAL A 19 19.81 -12.40 -4.61
N ALA A 20 21.10 -12.07 -4.42
CA ALA A 20 21.84 -11.20 -5.32
C ALA A 20 21.91 -11.76 -6.76
N THR A 21 21.91 -13.09 -6.91
CA THR A 21 21.87 -13.75 -8.23
C THR A 21 20.50 -13.58 -8.88
N VAL A 22 19.42 -13.70 -8.12
CA VAL A 22 18.05 -13.50 -8.62
C VAL A 22 17.82 -12.02 -8.94
N TYR A 23 18.23 -11.12 -8.05
CA TYR A 23 18.02 -9.68 -8.17
C TYR A 23 19.34 -8.89 -8.15
N PRO A 24 20.13 -8.94 -9.23
CA PRO A 24 21.48 -8.33 -9.27
C PRO A 24 21.48 -6.80 -9.12
N LYS A 25 20.36 -6.14 -9.37
CA LYS A 25 20.15 -4.71 -9.13
C LYS A 25 19.34 -4.43 -7.86
N GLY A 26 19.10 -5.46 -7.04
CA GLY A 26 18.13 -5.43 -5.95
C GLY A 26 16.68 -5.55 -6.43
N ILE A 27 15.79 -5.89 -5.50
CA ILE A 27 14.35 -5.96 -5.76
C ILE A 27 13.82 -4.61 -6.23
N HIS A 28 14.27 -3.50 -5.62
CA HIS A 28 13.91 -2.14 -6.05
C HIS A 28 14.32 -1.87 -7.49
N GLY A 29 15.50 -2.35 -7.90
CA GLY A 29 15.99 -2.22 -9.28
C GLY A 29 15.13 -3.02 -10.26
N ALA A 30 14.76 -4.25 -9.92
CA ALA A 30 13.89 -5.08 -10.75
C ALA A 30 12.50 -4.44 -10.93
N ILE A 31 11.93 -3.90 -9.84
CA ILE A 31 10.63 -3.21 -9.89
C ILE A 31 10.74 -1.90 -10.69
N ALA A 32 11.77 -1.11 -10.46
CA ALA A 32 12.00 0.13 -11.20
C ALA A 32 12.21 -0.10 -12.69
N ASP A 33 12.92 -1.17 -13.06
CA ASP A 33 13.20 -1.52 -14.46
C ASP A 33 11.91 -1.78 -15.28
N PHE A 34 10.88 -2.42 -14.71
CA PHE A 34 9.64 -2.61 -15.46
C PHE A 34 8.69 -1.42 -15.37
N LEU A 35 8.60 -0.74 -14.22
CA LEU A 35 7.78 0.47 -14.08
C LEU A 35 8.26 1.60 -15.00
N SER A 36 9.57 1.75 -15.18
CA SER A 36 10.16 2.78 -16.05
C SER A 36 9.87 2.57 -17.55
N LYS A 37 9.32 1.41 -17.94
CA LYS A 37 8.87 1.18 -19.33
C LYS A 37 7.54 1.87 -19.63
N ASP A 38 6.80 2.24 -18.60
CA ASP A 38 5.55 2.98 -18.73
C ASP A 38 5.84 4.48 -18.85
N PRO A 39 5.52 5.13 -19.98
CA PRO A 39 5.83 6.54 -20.20
C PRO A 39 5.03 7.50 -19.31
N GLU A 40 4.01 7.02 -18.61
CA GLU A 40 3.22 7.82 -17.67
C GLU A 40 3.86 7.85 -16.26
N LEU A 41 4.90 7.03 -16.01
CA LEU A 41 5.56 6.91 -14.72
C LEU A 41 6.93 7.60 -14.70
N GLU A 42 7.22 8.34 -13.65
CA GLU A 42 8.53 8.84 -13.29
C GLU A 42 9.02 8.08 -12.06
N VAL A 43 10.00 7.20 -12.25
CA VAL A 43 10.40 6.22 -11.23
C VAL A 43 11.75 6.58 -10.62
N ARG A 44 11.82 6.57 -9.30
CA ARG A 44 13.07 6.60 -8.52
C ARG A 44 13.09 5.45 -7.51
N THR A 45 14.28 5.12 -7.03
CA THR A 45 14.47 4.09 -6.01
C THR A 45 14.96 4.71 -4.69
N ALA A 46 14.63 4.05 -3.58
CA ALA A 46 15.15 4.38 -2.27
C ALA A 46 15.36 3.09 -1.45
N THR A 47 16.34 3.11 -0.54
CA THR A 47 16.70 1.94 0.26
C THR A 47 16.92 2.29 1.73
N LEU A 48 16.83 1.28 2.60
CA LEU A 48 16.94 1.43 4.05
C LEU A 48 18.28 2.07 4.50
N ASP A 49 19.37 1.80 3.79
CA ASP A 49 20.72 2.28 4.12
C ASP A 49 20.99 3.74 3.68
N MET A 50 20.09 4.34 2.92
CA MET A 50 20.18 5.75 2.55
C MET A 50 19.91 6.65 3.78
N PRO A 51 20.43 7.90 3.80
CA PRO A 51 20.03 8.88 4.81
C PRO A 51 18.50 9.01 4.87
N GLU A 52 17.94 9.00 6.08
CA GLU A 52 16.48 8.98 6.32
C GLU A 52 15.78 7.86 5.52
N HIS A 53 16.45 6.73 5.30
CA HIS A 53 15.97 5.60 4.48
C HIS A 53 15.58 6.00 3.05
N GLY A 54 16.16 7.09 2.51
CA GLY A 54 15.80 7.67 1.22
C GLY A 54 14.40 8.27 1.17
N LEU A 55 13.73 8.43 2.33
CA LEU A 55 12.35 8.91 2.48
C LEU A 55 12.31 10.25 3.24
N THR A 56 13.14 11.20 2.79
CA THR A 56 13.10 12.56 3.30
C THR A 56 11.74 13.20 3.05
N GLN A 57 11.39 14.28 3.77
CA GLN A 57 10.14 14.99 3.52
C GLN A 57 10.04 15.46 2.06
N GLU A 58 11.13 15.98 1.51
CA GLU A 58 11.20 16.43 0.11
C GLU A 58 10.93 15.28 -0.87
N VAL A 59 11.51 14.10 -0.63
CA VAL A 59 11.26 12.91 -1.46
C VAL A 59 9.79 12.53 -1.42
N LEU A 60 9.19 12.48 -0.22
CA LEU A 60 7.79 12.09 -0.05
C LEU A 60 6.82 13.14 -0.59
N ASP A 61 7.14 14.43 -0.52
CA ASP A 61 6.32 15.49 -1.13
C ASP A 61 6.35 15.42 -2.67
N ASN A 62 7.40 14.85 -3.22
CA ASN A 62 7.55 14.56 -4.64
C ASN A 62 7.26 13.10 -5.00
N THR A 63 6.46 12.40 -4.19
CA THR A 63 5.99 11.02 -4.44
C THR A 63 4.47 10.99 -4.49
N ASP A 64 3.92 10.50 -5.60
CA ASP A 64 2.49 10.26 -5.76
C ASP A 64 2.12 8.85 -5.28
N VAL A 65 3.01 7.85 -5.53
CA VAL A 65 2.84 6.47 -5.08
C VAL A 65 4.17 5.92 -4.56
N LEU A 66 4.14 5.33 -3.38
CA LEU A 66 5.26 4.62 -2.77
C LEU A 66 5.03 3.11 -2.89
N THR A 67 5.97 2.35 -3.47
CA THR A 67 5.98 0.90 -3.34
C THR A 67 6.90 0.50 -2.20
N TRP A 68 6.50 -0.51 -1.43
CA TRP A 68 7.22 -0.93 -0.23
C TRP A 68 7.47 -2.43 -0.24
N TRP A 69 8.73 -2.81 -0.27
CA TRP A 69 9.16 -4.18 -0.02
C TRP A 69 10.12 -4.20 1.17
N GLY A 70 9.92 -5.10 2.12
CA GLY A 70 10.81 -5.28 3.27
C GLY A 70 10.47 -6.58 3.99
N HIS A 71 11.46 -7.24 4.60
CA HIS A 71 11.35 -8.53 5.25
C HIS A 71 12.09 -8.58 6.60
N MET A 72 13.43 -8.55 6.60
CA MET A 72 14.24 -8.65 7.82
C MET A 72 14.37 -7.33 8.57
N GLY A 73 14.35 -6.22 7.85
CA GLY A 73 14.69 -4.89 8.34
C GLY A 73 13.53 -4.09 8.91
N HIS A 74 12.34 -4.64 9.10
CA HIS A 74 11.16 -3.88 9.56
C HIS A 74 11.42 -3.05 10.82
N ARG A 75 12.20 -3.59 11.77
CA ARG A 75 12.55 -2.90 13.04
C ARG A 75 13.54 -1.78 12.85
N LEU A 76 14.34 -1.82 11.78
CA LEU A 76 15.39 -0.81 11.50
C LEU A 76 14.80 0.47 10.91
N VAL A 77 13.61 0.42 10.35
CA VAL A 77 12.91 1.63 9.88
C VAL A 77 12.56 2.50 11.08
N SER A 78 13.03 3.75 11.09
CA SER A 78 12.77 4.66 12.20
C SER A 78 11.28 5.01 12.32
N ASP A 79 10.80 5.20 13.55
CA ASP A 79 9.39 5.53 13.78
C ASP A 79 9.03 6.92 13.24
N GLU A 80 10.00 7.83 13.15
CA GLU A 80 9.83 9.12 12.48
C GLU A 80 9.51 8.98 11.00
N ILE A 81 10.27 8.14 10.28
CA ILE A 81 10.01 7.87 8.86
C ILE A 81 8.66 7.17 8.67
N VAL A 82 8.34 6.22 9.55
CA VAL A 82 7.01 5.57 9.54
C VAL A 82 5.89 6.59 9.70
N GLN A 83 6.05 7.55 10.65
CA GLN A 83 5.06 8.60 10.85
C GLN A 83 4.93 9.50 9.63
N ARG A 84 6.05 9.90 9.04
CA ARG A 84 6.09 10.74 7.85
C ARG A 84 5.38 10.07 6.65
N VAL A 85 5.65 8.79 6.41
CA VAL A 85 4.96 8.01 5.36
C VAL A 85 3.46 7.88 5.67
N TYR A 86 3.11 7.62 6.94
CA TYR A 86 1.71 7.56 7.38
C TYR A 86 0.96 8.87 7.07
N ASP A 87 1.54 10.01 7.45
CA ASP A 87 0.93 11.31 7.23
C ASP A 87 0.73 11.60 5.73
N ARG A 88 1.71 11.22 4.91
CA ARG A 88 1.60 11.33 3.45
C ARG A 88 0.51 10.45 2.85
N VAL A 89 0.36 9.20 3.34
CA VAL A 89 -0.74 8.31 2.91
C VAL A 89 -2.08 8.92 3.34
N MET A 90 -2.21 9.36 4.60
CA MET A 90 -3.43 9.98 5.07
C MET A 90 -3.80 11.24 4.27
N ALA A 91 -2.81 11.96 3.74
CA ALA A 91 -3.00 13.15 2.89
C ALA A 91 -3.25 12.83 1.40
N GLY A 92 -3.15 11.57 0.96
CA GLY A 92 -3.51 11.16 -0.39
C GLY A 92 -2.40 10.44 -1.20
N MET A 93 -1.19 10.27 -0.67
CA MET A 93 -0.17 9.46 -1.32
C MET A 93 -0.62 7.99 -1.40
N GLY A 94 -0.46 7.35 -2.56
CA GLY A 94 -0.71 5.92 -2.72
C GLY A 94 0.39 5.07 -2.08
N LEU A 95 0.05 3.86 -1.63
CA LEU A 95 1.00 2.90 -1.08
C LEU A 95 0.73 1.50 -1.65
N VAL A 96 1.75 0.87 -2.23
CA VAL A 96 1.70 -0.51 -2.71
C VAL A 96 2.65 -1.34 -1.86
N CYS A 97 2.09 -2.20 -1.00
CA CYS A 97 2.83 -3.08 -0.10
C CYS A 97 2.98 -4.47 -0.72
N LEU A 98 4.21 -4.97 -0.81
CA LEU A 98 4.54 -6.20 -1.51
C LEU A 98 5.03 -7.26 -0.53
N HIS A 99 4.51 -8.48 -0.68
CA HIS A 99 4.93 -9.68 0.02
C HIS A 99 5.01 -9.49 1.55
N SER A 100 6.18 -9.71 2.13
CA SER A 100 6.47 -9.57 3.57
C SER A 100 6.30 -8.16 4.13
N ALA A 101 6.03 -7.15 3.27
CA ALA A 101 5.68 -5.80 3.72
C ALA A 101 4.45 -5.74 4.65
N HIS A 102 3.65 -6.82 4.72
CA HIS A 102 2.56 -6.93 5.70
C HIS A 102 3.05 -6.77 7.15
N HIS A 103 4.29 -7.15 7.46
CA HIS A 103 4.89 -6.99 8.78
C HIS A 103 5.56 -5.62 8.99
N SER A 104 5.65 -4.76 7.97
CA SER A 104 6.23 -3.43 8.11
C SER A 104 5.48 -2.58 9.14
N LYS A 105 6.22 -1.71 9.83
CA LYS A 105 5.63 -0.78 10.81
C LYS A 105 4.55 0.10 10.16
N ILE A 106 4.77 0.53 8.91
CA ILE A 106 3.82 1.37 8.20
C ILE A 106 2.52 0.62 7.88
N PHE A 107 2.60 -0.62 7.38
CA PHE A 107 1.40 -1.39 7.07
C PHE A 107 0.59 -1.70 8.34
N LYS A 108 1.26 -2.17 9.40
CA LYS A 108 0.61 -2.39 10.70
C LYS A 108 -0.08 -1.14 11.24
N LYS A 109 0.58 0.02 11.13
CA LYS A 109 0.01 1.29 11.57
C LYS A 109 -1.25 1.67 10.79
N LEU A 110 -1.26 1.46 9.47
CA LEU A 110 -2.40 1.76 8.60
C LEU A 110 -3.54 0.75 8.75
N MET A 111 -3.23 -0.52 9.05
CA MET A 111 -4.24 -1.57 9.25
C MET A 111 -4.79 -1.60 10.68
N GLY A 112 -4.01 -1.18 11.67
CA GLY A 112 -4.43 -1.20 13.08
C GLY A 112 -4.53 -2.59 13.69
N THR A 113 -3.87 -3.60 13.11
CA THR A 113 -3.89 -5.00 13.55
C THR A 113 -2.46 -5.56 13.60
N SER A 114 -2.31 -6.81 14.02
CA SER A 114 -0.99 -7.47 14.05
C SER A 114 -0.42 -7.74 12.67
N CYS A 115 -1.28 -7.84 11.66
CA CYS A 115 -0.97 -8.27 10.30
C CYS A 115 -0.26 -9.63 10.24
N ASN A 116 -0.44 -10.47 11.26
CA ASN A 116 0.11 -11.82 11.30
C ASN A 116 -0.63 -12.73 10.34
N LEU A 117 0.06 -13.74 9.87
CA LEU A 117 -0.45 -14.77 8.97
C LEU A 117 0.22 -16.13 9.26
N ARG A 118 -0.15 -17.16 8.55
CA ARG A 118 0.59 -18.42 8.50
C ARG A 118 1.50 -18.42 7.27
N TRP A 119 2.65 -19.04 7.38
CA TRP A 119 3.59 -19.11 6.26
C TRP A 119 4.33 -20.47 6.24
N ARG A 120 4.80 -20.86 5.07
CA ARG A 120 5.64 -22.02 4.83
C ARG A 120 6.48 -21.77 3.58
N ASP A 121 7.79 -21.85 3.70
CA ASP A 121 8.70 -21.74 2.55
C ASP A 121 9.29 -23.12 2.18
N ILE A 122 8.70 -23.75 1.18
CA ILE A 122 9.15 -25.02 0.58
C ILE A 122 9.13 -24.95 -0.96
N GLN A 123 9.16 -23.79 -1.54
CA GLN A 123 9.16 -23.57 -3.00
C GLN A 123 7.95 -24.22 -3.66
N GLU A 124 6.77 -23.92 -3.17
CA GLU A 124 5.56 -24.51 -3.72
C GLU A 124 4.90 -23.63 -4.80
N ASN A 125 4.06 -24.26 -5.59
CA ASN A 125 3.29 -23.55 -6.62
C ASN A 125 2.17 -22.74 -5.95
N GLU A 126 1.99 -21.50 -6.41
CA GLU A 126 0.83 -20.68 -6.10
C GLU A 126 0.02 -20.44 -7.37
N ARG A 127 -1.31 -20.56 -7.26
CA ARG A 127 -2.27 -20.04 -8.24
C ARG A 127 -2.92 -18.79 -7.71
N VAL A 128 -2.73 -17.69 -8.42
CA VAL A 128 -3.37 -16.41 -8.10
C VAL A 128 -4.65 -16.28 -8.93
N TRP A 129 -5.81 -16.30 -8.28
CA TRP A 129 -7.12 -16.11 -8.90
C TRP A 129 -7.50 -14.63 -8.92
N THR A 130 -7.92 -14.15 -10.09
CA THR A 130 -8.56 -12.83 -10.24
C THR A 130 -10.03 -12.98 -9.87
N ILE A 131 -10.41 -12.56 -8.67
CA ILE A 131 -11.78 -12.70 -8.18
C ILE A 131 -12.64 -11.46 -8.41
N ASP A 132 -12.01 -10.29 -8.55
CA ASP A 132 -12.66 -9.07 -9.02
C ASP A 132 -12.02 -8.59 -10.33
N PRO A 133 -12.46 -9.10 -11.48
CA PRO A 133 -11.93 -8.71 -12.78
C PRO A 133 -12.35 -7.29 -13.21
N THR A 134 -13.24 -6.63 -12.47
CA THR A 134 -13.69 -5.26 -12.75
C THR A 134 -12.81 -4.21 -12.06
N HIS A 135 -12.05 -4.62 -11.05
CA HIS A 135 -11.15 -3.72 -10.35
C HIS A 135 -9.99 -3.27 -11.27
N PRO A 136 -9.60 -1.98 -11.28
CA PRO A 136 -8.54 -1.47 -12.17
C PRO A 136 -7.21 -2.21 -12.05
N VAL A 137 -6.86 -2.72 -10.87
CA VAL A 137 -5.63 -3.51 -10.66
C VAL A 137 -5.65 -4.83 -11.41
N ALA A 138 -6.83 -5.38 -11.70
CA ALA A 138 -7.01 -6.61 -12.46
C ALA A 138 -7.03 -6.40 -14.00
N ALA A 139 -6.95 -5.15 -14.47
CA ALA A 139 -7.07 -4.84 -15.87
C ALA A 139 -6.04 -5.56 -16.74
N GLY A 140 -6.52 -6.31 -17.74
CA GLY A 140 -5.69 -7.05 -18.69
C GLY A 140 -5.01 -8.30 -18.11
N LEU A 141 -5.43 -8.78 -16.95
CA LEU A 141 -5.00 -10.05 -16.36
C LEU A 141 -5.94 -11.19 -16.77
N PRO A 142 -5.43 -12.44 -16.81
CA PRO A 142 -6.26 -13.62 -17.01
C PRO A 142 -7.12 -13.93 -15.76
N PRO A 143 -8.10 -14.86 -15.86
CA PRO A 143 -8.89 -15.31 -14.71
C PRO A 143 -8.03 -15.86 -13.56
N TYR A 144 -6.88 -16.43 -13.86
CA TYR A 144 -5.84 -16.81 -12.92
C TYR A 144 -4.49 -16.89 -13.63
N PHE A 145 -3.41 -16.85 -12.85
CA PHE A 145 -2.06 -17.18 -13.31
C PHE A 145 -1.33 -18.01 -12.25
N ASP A 146 -0.36 -18.81 -12.70
CA ASP A 146 0.40 -19.70 -11.84
C ASP A 146 1.82 -19.18 -11.67
N LEU A 147 2.27 -19.16 -10.42
CA LEU A 147 3.67 -18.93 -10.04
C LEU A 147 4.26 -20.29 -9.64
N PRO A 148 5.30 -20.77 -10.33
CA PRO A 148 5.82 -22.13 -10.12
C PRO A 148 6.51 -22.32 -8.77
N GLN A 149 7.00 -21.24 -8.18
CA GLN A 149 7.70 -21.22 -6.89
C GLN A 149 7.29 -19.98 -6.12
N GLU A 150 6.74 -20.15 -4.92
CA GLU A 150 6.43 -19.05 -4.00
C GLU A 150 6.48 -19.54 -2.55
N GLU A 151 6.58 -18.60 -1.61
CA GLU A 151 6.35 -18.85 -0.19
C GLU A 151 4.85 -18.87 0.06
N MET A 152 4.36 -19.95 0.68
CA MET A 152 2.96 -20.06 1.04
C MET A 152 2.62 -19.09 2.17
N TYR A 153 1.66 -18.19 1.92
CA TYR A 153 0.92 -17.49 2.94
C TYR A 153 -0.49 -18.08 3.05
N GLY A 154 -0.97 -18.19 4.29
CA GLY A 154 -2.26 -18.83 4.57
C GLY A 154 -3.09 -18.03 5.56
N GLU A 155 -4.39 -18.16 5.42
CA GLU A 155 -5.36 -17.60 6.37
C GLU A 155 -5.21 -18.29 7.77
N ARG A 156 -5.51 -17.62 8.89
CA ARG A 156 -6.09 -16.28 8.96
C ARG A 156 -4.99 -15.21 8.80
N PHE A 157 -5.14 -14.28 7.86
CA PHE A 157 -4.39 -13.05 7.79
C PHE A 157 -5.07 -12.00 8.69
N ASP A 158 -4.40 -11.54 9.73
CA ASP A 158 -4.96 -10.61 10.72
C ASP A 158 -4.92 -9.16 10.22
N ILE A 159 -5.76 -8.88 9.24
CA ILE A 159 -6.01 -7.57 8.66
C ILE A 159 -7.49 -7.23 8.76
N PRO A 160 -7.88 -5.95 8.75
CA PRO A 160 -9.29 -5.57 8.60
C PRO A 160 -9.83 -6.11 7.27
N THR A 161 -11.15 -6.25 7.19
CA THR A 161 -11.79 -6.59 5.92
C THR A 161 -11.32 -5.61 4.84
N PRO A 162 -10.79 -6.08 3.71
CA PRO A 162 -10.45 -5.20 2.61
C PRO A 162 -11.69 -4.45 2.11
N ASP A 163 -11.51 -3.19 1.69
CA ASP A 163 -12.57 -2.47 1.01
C ASP A 163 -12.91 -3.18 -0.31
N GLU A 164 -11.89 -3.72 -1.00
CA GLU A 164 -12.04 -4.54 -2.20
C GLU A 164 -11.01 -5.68 -2.16
N LEU A 165 -11.47 -6.92 -2.40
CA LEU A 165 -10.62 -8.11 -2.49
C LEU A 165 -10.47 -8.49 -3.97
N VAL A 166 -9.29 -8.30 -4.52
CA VAL A 166 -9.04 -8.43 -5.97
C VAL A 166 -8.49 -9.81 -6.33
N PHE A 167 -7.55 -10.33 -5.51
CA PHE A 167 -6.90 -11.61 -5.77
C PHE A 167 -6.96 -12.54 -4.56
N ILE A 168 -7.09 -13.84 -4.86
CA ILE A 168 -6.89 -14.93 -3.88
C ILE A 168 -5.78 -15.83 -4.36
N GLY A 169 -4.77 -16.07 -3.52
CA GLY A 169 -3.77 -17.11 -3.70
C GLY A 169 -4.31 -18.47 -3.26
N TRP A 170 -3.97 -19.51 -4.01
CA TRP A 170 -4.23 -20.90 -3.68
C TRP A 170 -2.94 -21.69 -3.83
N PHE A 171 -2.54 -22.38 -2.77
CA PHE A 171 -1.28 -23.08 -2.67
C PHE A 171 -1.46 -24.61 -2.80
N ARG A 172 -0.37 -25.29 -3.06
CA ARG A 172 -0.36 -26.73 -3.31
C ARG A 172 -0.96 -27.57 -2.17
N GLY A 173 -0.85 -27.11 -0.93
CA GLY A 173 -1.43 -27.77 0.25
C GLY A 173 -2.92 -27.57 0.40
N GLY A 174 -3.54 -26.74 -0.45
CA GLY A 174 -4.96 -26.37 -0.37
C GLY A 174 -5.22 -25.10 0.44
N GLU A 175 -4.17 -24.48 0.97
CA GLU A 175 -4.30 -23.21 1.68
C GLU A 175 -4.74 -22.12 0.72
N VAL A 176 -5.56 -21.20 1.24
CA VAL A 176 -6.01 -19.99 0.55
C VAL A 176 -5.54 -18.76 1.29
N PHE A 177 -5.36 -17.68 0.54
CA PHE A 177 -4.89 -16.42 1.08
C PHE A 177 -5.49 -15.23 0.34
N ARG A 178 -5.83 -14.16 1.07
CA ARG A 178 -6.22 -12.87 0.48
C ARG A 178 -4.99 -12.19 -0.09
N SER A 179 -4.64 -12.56 -1.32
CA SER A 179 -3.37 -12.24 -1.98
C SER A 179 -3.32 -10.83 -2.57
N GLY A 180 -4.48 -10.23 -2.89
CA GLY A 180 -4.59 -8.87 -3.41
C GLY A 180 -5.70 -8.08 -2.74
N CYS A 181 -5.33 -7.15 -1.84
CA CYS A 181 -6.27 -6.41 -0.99
C CYS A 181 -6.14 -4.90 -1.21
N ALA A 182 -7.25 -4.24 -1.49
CA ALA A 182 -7.33 -2.79 -1.63
C ALA A 182 -7.99 -2.13 -0.41
N TYR A 183 -7.44 -0.98 0.00
CA TYR A 183 -7.92 -0.20 1.14
C TYR A 183 -7.87 1.30 0.85
N HIS A 184 -8.76 2.04 1.50
CA HIS A 184 -8.70 3.49 1.61
C HIS A 184 -8.37 3.87 3.07
N ARG A 185 -7.39 4.76 3.24
CA ARG A 185 -7.02 5.30 4.56
C ARG A 185 -6.77 6.79 4.44
N GLY A 186 -7.58 7.59 5.16
CA GLY A 186 -7.63 9.02 4.90
C GLY A 186 -8.02 9.29 3.45
N PHE A 187 -7.16 9.99 2.73
CA PHE A 187 -7.33 10.26 1.29
C PHE A 187 -6.45 9.35 0.41
N GLY A 188 -5.63 8.50 1.03
CA GLY A 188 -4.74 7.58 0.32
C GLY A 188 -5.38 6.24 0.02
N LYS A 189 -4.85 5.60 -1.02
CA LYS A 189 -5.19 4.24 -1.43
C LYS A 189 -4.02 3.31 -1.15
N ILE A 190 -4.31 2.14 -0.61
CA ILE A 190 -3.31 1.13 -0.27
C ILE A 190 -3.65 -0.15 -1.01
N PHE A 191 -2.69 -0.73 -1.69
CA PHE A 191 -2.81 -2.06 -2.26
C PHE A 191 -1.76 -2.99 -1.64
N TYR A 192 -2.20 -4.10 -1.10
CA TYR A 192 -1.33 -5.19 -0.66
C TYR A 192 -1.36 -6.30 -1.71
N PHE A 193 -0.18 -6.81 -2.07
CA PHE A 193 -0.03 -7.93 -2.98
C PHE A 193 0.98 -8.94 -2.44
N GLN A 194 0.57 -10.22 -2.33
CA GLN A 194 1.33 -11.24 -1.64
C GLN A 194 2.52 -11.77 -2.45
N PRO A 195 2.46 -12.09 -3.77
CA PRO A 195 3.61 -12.62 -4.48
C PRO A 195 4.84 -11.70 -4.42
N GLY A 196 6.04 -12.29 -4.24
CA GLY A 196 7.26 -11.49 -4.26
C GLY A 196 8.33 -11.87 -3.26
N HIS A 197 8.46 -13.17 -2.91
CA HIS A 197 9.53 -13.66 -2.05
C HIS A 197 10.91 -13.42 -2.71
N GLU A 198 11.90 -13.01 -1.92
CA GLU A 198 13.23 -12.60 -2.40
C GLU A 198 14.02 -13.70 -3.08
N MET A 199 13.73 -14.96 -2.75
CA MET A 199 14.45 -16.12 -3.31
C MET A 199 13.97 -16.52 -4.71
N TYR A 200 12.84 -15.97 -5.17
CA TYR A 200 12.20 -16.35 -6.42
C TYR A 200 12.07 -15.15 -7.37
N GLY A 201 12.04 -15.40 -8.67
CA GLY A 201 12.05 -14.35 -9.69
C GLY A 201 10.68 -13.72 -9.98
N GLN A 202 9.79 -13.55 -8.98
CA GLN A 202 8.41 -13.09 -9.17
C GLN A 202 8.32 -11.71 -9.82
N PHE A 203 9.24 -10.79 -9.51
CA PHE A 203 9.23 -9.46 -10.13
C PHE A 203 9.64 -9.46 -11.61
N TYR A 204 10.01 -10.64 -12.16
CA TYR A 204 10.21 -10.84 -13.60
C TYR A 204 9.00 -11.52 -14.28
N ASP A 205 8.02 -12.03 -13.51
CA ASP A 205 6.79 -12.57 -14.08
C ASP A 205 5.92 -11.46 -14.66
N PRO A 206 5.44 -11.61 -15.92
CA PRO A 206 4.68 -10.54 -16.59
C PRO A 206 3.33 -10.24 -15.93
N ASN A 207 2.67 -11.20 -15.28
CA ASN A 207 1.41 -10.95 -14.59
C ASN A 207 1.67 -10.19 -13.28
N VAL A 208 2.71 -10.56 -12.53
CA VAL A 208 3.14 -9.84 -11.32
C VAL A 208 3.51 -8.39 -11.66
N GLN A 209 4.29 -8.18 -12.73
CA GLN A 209 4.62 -6.84 -13.23
C GLN A 209 3.35 -6.05 -13.59
N LYS A 210 2.40 -6.71 -14.25
CA LYS A 210 1.12 -6.10 -14.64
C LYS A 210 0.30 -5.69 -13.41
N VAL A 211 0.18 -6.56 -12.40
CA VAL A 211 -0.51 -6.24 -11.13
C VAL A 211 0.12 -5.01 -10.48
N ILE A 212 1.45 -4.98 -10.34
CA ILE A 212 2.13 -3.89 -9.65
C ILE A 212 1.99 -2.57 -10.43
N THR A 213 2.15 -2.61 -11.76
CA THR A 213 1.96 -1.42 -12.61
C THR A 213 0.52 -0.88 -12.49
N ASN A 214 -0.48 -1.75 -12.60
CA ASN A 214 -1.88 -1.36 -12.44
C ASN A 214 -2.15 -0.82 -11.02
N ALA A 215 -1.55 -1.43 -9.98
CA ALA A 215 -1.69 -0.96 -8.60
C ALA A 215 -1.10 0.44 -8.40
N VAL A 216 0.02 0.75 -9.05
CA VAL A 216 0.60 2.10 -9.05
C VAL A 216 -0.35 3.11 -9.69
N HIS A 217 -0.92 2.80 -10.86
CA HIS A 217 -1.92 3.67 -11.50
C HIS A 217 -3.16 3.86 -10.65
N TRP A 218 -3.69 2.77 -10.09
CA TRP A 218 -4.89 2.81 -9.24
C TRP A 218 -4.66 3.58 -7.95
N ALA A 219 -3.50 3.39 -7.31
CA ALA A 219 -3.19 4.00 -6.02
C ALA A 219 -2.94 5.51 -6.10
N LYS A 220 -2.61 6.05 -7.28
CA LYS A 220 -2.49 7.49 -7.44
C LYS A 220 -3.80 8.18 -7.05
N SER A 221 -3.73 9.07 -6.09
CA SER A 221 -4.86 9.92 -5.74
C SER A 221 -5.08 10.99 -6.83
N THR A 222 -6.33 11.21 -7.17
CA THR A 222 -6.75 12.36 -7.98
C THR A 222 -7.07 13.58 -7.13
N PHE A 223 -6.98 13.43 -5.80
CA PHE A 223 -7.32 14.42 -4.82
C PHE A 223 -6.14 14.71 -3.89
N THR A 224 -5.83 15.96 -3.70
CA THR A 224 -4.90 16.43 -2.66
C THR A 224 -5.73 16.98 -1.51
N CYS A 225 -5.54 16.47 -0.31
CA CYS A 225 -6.25 16.95 0.87
C CYS A 225 -6.01 18.45 1.08
N PRO A 226 -7.04 19.30 0.97
CA PRO A 226 -6.89 20.71 1.31
C PRO A 226 -6.56 20.86 2.81
N PRO A 227 -5.72 21.83 3.18
CA PRO A 227 -5.32 22.04 4.58
C PRO A 227 -6.48 22.19 5.56
N TYR A 228 -7.61 22.78 5.13
CA TYR A 228 -8.77 22.97 5.99
C TYR A 228 -9.53 21.69 6.35
N LEU A 229 -9.29 20.57 5.62
CA LEU A 229 -9.87 19.27 5.99
C LEU A 229 -9.09 18.55 7.10
N ASN A 230 -7.94 19.07 7.50
CA ASN A 230 -7.11 18.53 8.58
C ASN A 230 -7.52 19.07 9.97
N GLY A 231 -8.81 19.26 10.24
CA GLY A 231 -9.29 19.73 11.53
C GLY A 231 -9.15 21.23 11.76
N ALA A 232 -8.86 22.02 10.72
CA ALA A 232 -8.89 23.47 10.80
C ALA A 232 -10.33 23.98 11.01
N ALA A 233 -10.46 25.07 11.71
CA ALA A 233 -11.76 25.71 11.86
C ALA A 233 -12.33 26.12 10.50
N VAL A 234 -13.57 25.73 10.25
CA VAL A 234 -14.29 26.17 9.04
C VAL A 234 -14.52 27.69 9.14
N PRO A 235 -14.21 28.45 8.09
CA PRO A 235 -14.57 29.87 8.09
C PRO A 235 -16.08 30.05 8.28
N PRO A 236 -16.53 31.18 8.85
CA PRO A 236 -17.95 31.44 8.98
C PRO A 236 -18.63 31.37 7.62
N PRO A 237 -19.91 30.98 7.56
CA PRO A 237 -20.66 30.94 6.31
C PRO A 237 -20.63 32.33 5.67
N ASP A 238 -20.46 32.35 4.35
CA ASP A 238 -20.54 33.59 3.60
C ASP A 238 -21.98 34.16 3.57
N ALA A 239 -22.16 35.32 2.98
CA ALA A 239 -23.36 36.12 3.09
C ALA A 239 -24.67 35.52 2.52
N PHE A 240 -24.66 34.27 2.05
CA PHE A 240 -25.84 33.59 1.50
C PHE A 240 -26.76 32.94 2.55
N VAL A 241 -26.29 32.78 3.79
CA VAL A 241 -27.11 32.24 4.87
C VAL A 241 -27.56 33.40 5.73
N GLU A 242 -28.86 33.75 5.71
CA GLU A 242 -29.41 34.69 6.65
C GLU A 242 -29.30 34.11 8.08
N GLN A 243 -28.43 34.72 8.89
CA GLN A 243 -28.09 34.22 10.25
C GLN A 243 -29.29 34.20 11.23
N LYS A 244 -30.39 34.85 10.89
CA LYS A 244 -31.57 34.91 11.80
C LYS A 244 -32.21 33.54 12.09
N ASP A 245 -31.91 32.51 11.24
CA ASP A 245 -32.46 31.18 11.43
C ASP A 245 -31.40 30.20 12.00
N ILE A 246 -30.20 30.66 12.32
CA ILE A 246 -29.14 29.85 12.93
C ILE A 246 -29.22 30.00 14.44
N VAL A 247 -29.71 28.99 15.12
CA VAL A 247 -29.68 28.92 16.60
C VAL A 247 -28.23 28.79 17.04
N SER A 248 -27.69 29.80 17.73
CA SER A 248 -26.32 29.75 18.23
C SER A 248 -26.18 28.67 19.31
N HIS A 249 -24.99 28.10 19.46
CA HIS A 249 -24.70 27.15 20.53
C HIS A 249 -25.01 27.71 21.94
N LYS A 250 -25.00 29.01 22.09
CA LYS A 250 -25.36 29.68 23.35
C LYS A 250 -26.87 29.60 23.64
N ASP A 251 -27.66 29.41 22.61
CA ASP A 251 -29.13 29.35 22.74
C ASP A 251 -29.61 27.90 22.97
N TYR A 252 -28.81 26.89 22.67
CA TYR A 252 -29.12 25.49 22.99
C TYR A 252 -29.31 25.25 24.49
N GLY A 253 -28.58 25.94 25.33
CA GLY A 253 -28.75 25.84 26.81
C GLY A 253 -30.01 26.51 27.34
N LYS A 254 -30.77 27.22 26.51
CA LYS A 254 -32.02 27.89 26.86
C LYS A 254 -33.24 27.20 26.28
N MET A 255 -33.07 26.23 25.42
CA MET A 255 -34.16 25.38 24.94
C MET A 255 -34.59 24.46 26.09
N GLU A 256 -35.72 24.75 26.73
CA GLU A 256 -36.42 23.74 27.53
C GLU A 256 -36.63 22.54 26.63
N TYR A 257 -36.13 21.39 27.07
CA TYR A 257 -36.40 20.13 26.39
C TYR A 257 -37.93 20.00 26.31
N LEU A 258 -38.46 20.13 25.10
CA LEU A 258 -39.85 19.86 24.84
C LEU A 258 -40.12 18.45 25.36
N ASN A 259 -40.86 18.35 26.47
CA ASN A 259 -41.31 17.09 27.00
C ASN A 259 -42.14 16.39 25.91
N VAL A 260 -41.52 15.48 25.19
CA VAL A 260 -42.25 14.53 24.37
C VAL A 260 -42.89 13.57 25.32
N LYS A 261 -44.21 13.76 25.54
CA LYS A 261 -45.06 12.78 26.21
C LYS A 261 -45.28 11.56 25.34
#